data_edeb88ed8342aac0acd93f3144639301
#
_entry.id   edeb88ed8342aac0acd93f3144639301
#
_cell.length_a   1.000
_cell.length_b   1.000
_cell.length_c   1.000
_cell.angle_alpha   90.00
_cell.angle_beta   90.00
_cell.angle_gamma   90.00
#
_symmetry.space_group_name_H-M   'P 1'
#
loop_
_entity.id
_entity.type
_entity.pdbx_description
1 polymer ?
#
loop_
_entity_poly.entity_id
_entity_poly.type
_entity_poly.pdbx_seq_one_letter_code
_entity_poly.pdbx_strand_id
1 'polypeptide(L)' 'MTIKLCCSDYGFECDFTSEGQIEQVIDEFGKHTGEEHGIEYTKEVLMQVILRKTR' A
#
# COMPACT_ATOMS: atom_id res chain seq x y z
N MET A 1 -10.17 0.84 -12.81
CA MET A 1 -10.63 0.85 -11.43
C MET A 1 -9.53 1.36 -10.51
N THR A 2 -9.81 2.39 -9.76
CA THR A 2 -8.81 2.98 -8.88
C THR A 2 -8.98 2.50 -7.44
N ILE A 3 -7.88 2.42 -6.72
CA ILE A 3 -7.88 2.06 -5.30
C ILE A 3 -7.06 3.09 -4.53
N LYS A 4 -7.23 3.09 -3.22
CA LYS A 4 -6.50 3.99 -2.34
C LYS A 4 -5.97 3.23 -1.14
N LEU A 5 -4.69 3.40 -0.85
CA LEU A 5 -4.05 2.81 0.33
C LEU A 5 -3.50 3.93 1.20
N CYS A 6 -3.80 3.85 2.49
CA CYS A 6 -3.30 4.80 3.49
C CYS A 6 -2.32 4.09 4.41
N CYS A 7 -1.14 4.65 4.57
CA CYS A 7 -0.12 4.07 5.42
C CYS A 7 -0.57 3.95 6.88
N SER A 8 -1.34 4.93 7.36
CA SER A 8 -1.85 4.92 8.73
C SER A 8 -2.79 3.76 9.01
N ASP A 9 -3.43 3.21 8.00
CA ASP A 9 -4.33 2.05 8.16
C ASP A 9 -3.57 0.78 8.51
N TYR A 10 -2.24 0.80 8.36
CA TYR A 10 -1.38 -0.34 8.63
C TYR A 10 -0.65 -0.22 9.96
N GLY A 11 -1.07 0.72 10.79
CA GLY A 11 -0.48 0.92 12.09
C GLY A 11 0.72 1.85 12.15
N PHE A 12 1.03 2.51 11.04
CA PHE A 12 2.13 3.47 11.01
C PHE A 12 1.62 4.87 11.28
N GLU A 13 2.42 5.67 11.96
CA GLU A 13 2.12 7.08 12.14
C GLU A 13 2.63 7.85 10.93
N CYS A 14 1.88 7.76 9.84
CA CYS A 14 2.32 8.29 8.57
C CYS A 14 1.12 8.78 7.76
N ASP A 15 1.26 9.92 7.12
CA ASP A 15 0.18 10.51 6.33
C ASP A 15 0.24 10.12 4.86
N PHE A 16 1.12 9.21 4.51
CA PHE A 16 1.27 8.80 3.12
C PHE A 16 0.01 8.12 2.61
N THR A 17 -0.44 8.54 1.44
CA THR A 17 -1.59 7.96 0.77
C THR A 17 -1.24 7.73 -0.68
N SER A 18 -1.57 6.56 -1.22
CA SER A 18 -1.37 6.25 -2.63
C SER A 18 -2.72 5.91 -3.26
N GLU A 19 -3.01 6.53 -4.39
CA GLU A 19 -4.26 6.33 -5.10
C GLU A 19 -4.00 6.20 -6.60
N GLY A 20 -4.68 5.26 -7.24
CA GLY A 20 -4.53 5.04 -8.67
C GLY A 20 -4.86 3.62 -9.05
N GLN A 21 -4.26 3.15 -10.15
CA GLN A 21 -4.42 1.76 -10.58
C GLN A 21 -3.76 0.81 -9.59
N ILE A 22 -4.29 -0.40 -9.48
CA ILE A 22 -3.79 -1.38 -8.52
C ILE A 22 -2.27 -1.57 -8.63
N GLU A 23 -1.76 -1.79 -9.84
CA GLU A 23 -0.34 -2.02 -10.04
C GLU A 23 0.50 -0.81 -9.62
N GLN A 24 0.04 0.37 -9.95
CA GLN A 24 0.73 1.60 -9.60
C GLN A 24 0.75 1.83 -8.09
N VAL A 25 -0.38 1.60 -7.44
CA VAL A 25 -0.50 1.77 -5.99
C VAL A 25 0.39 0.77 -5.25
N ILE A 26 0.42 -0.48 -5.70
CA ILE A 26 1.26 -1.52 -5.12
C ILE A 26 2.73 -1.11 -5.21
N ASP A 27 3.14 -0.63 -6.36
CA ASP A 27 4.52 -0.22 -6.59
C ASP A 27 4.92 0.96 -5.69
N GLU A 28 4.11 1.99 -5.68
CA GLU A 28 4.37 3.18 -4.87
C GLU A 28 4.32 2.90 -3.37
N PHE A 29 3.32 2.15 -2.94
CA PHE A 29 3.16 1.84 -1.53
C PHE A 29 4.28 0.93 -1.04
N GLY A 30 4.63 -0.09 -1.83
CA GLY A 30 5.74 -0.99 -1.48
C GLY A 30 7.06 -0.24 -1.37
N LYS A 31 7.31 0.68 -2.29
CA LYS A 31 8.52 1.49 -2.26
C LYS A 31 8.54 2.39 -1.02
N HIS A 32 7.41 3.00 -0.71
CA HIS A 32 7.30 3.85 0.46
C HIS A 32 7.60 3.10 1.76
N THR A 33 6.96 1.95 1.95
CA THR A 33 7.18 1.16 3.16
C THR A 33 8.61 0.65 3.26
N GLY A 34 9.23 0.33 2.13
CA GLY A 34 10.62 -0.10 2.11
C GLY A 34 11.59 1.01 2.50
N GLU A 35 11.36 2.22 2.02
CA GLU A 35 12.25 3.35 2.28
C GLU A 35 11.99 4.03 3.61
N GLU A 36 10.73 4.23 3.96
CA GLU A 36 10.36 4.98 5.17
C GLU A 36 10.25 4.12 6.42
N HIS A 37 9.80 2.90 6.26
CA HIS A 37 9.53 2.02 7.41
C HIS A 37 10.44 0.80 7.46
N GLY A 38 11.26 0.60 6.45
CA GLY A 38 12.18 -0.53 6.39
C GLY A 38 11.49 -1.87 6.24
N ILE A 39 10.26 -1.90 5.75
CA ILE A 39 9.49 -3.11 5.56
C ILE A 39 9.30 -3.37 4.07
N GLU A 40 9.75 -4.52 3.60
CA GLU A 40 9.56 -4.92 2.21
C GLU A 40 8.32 -5.79 2.06
N TYR A 41 7.25 -5.20 1.59
CA TYR A 41 6.06 -5.97 1.23
C TYR A 41 6.20 -6.48 -0.19
N THR A 42 5.90 -7.75 -0.38
CA THR A 42 5.87 -8.30 -1.73
C THR A 42 4.58 -7.87 -2.43
N LYS A 43 4.59 -7.94 -3.75
CA LYS A 43 3.42 -7.61 -4.55
C LYS A 43 2.22 -8.47 -4.15
N GLU A 44 2.47 -9.75 -3.86
CA GLU A 44 1.40 -10.67 -3.45
C GLU A 44 0.77 -10.26 -2.13
N VAL A 45 1.59 -9.86 -1.17
CA VAL A 45 1.10 -9.43 0.14
C VAL A 45 0.23 -8.20 -0.01
N LEU A 46 0.68 -7.22 -0.78
CA LEU A 46 -0.08 -6.00 -1.00
C LEU A 46 -1.38 -6.27 -1.75
N MET A 47 -1.36 -7.18 -2.71
CA MET A 47 -2.57 -7.58 -3.43
C MET A 47 -3.61 -8.17 -2.48
N GLN A 48 -3.19 -9.04 -1.56
CA GLN A 48 -4.11 -9.62 -0.59
C GLN A 48 -4.72 -8.57 0.32
N VAL A 49 -3.94 -7.61 0.75
CA VAL A 49 -4.42 -6.52 1.59
C VAL A 49 -5.46 -5.69 0.84
N ILE A 50 -5.18 -5.39 -0.42
CA ILE A 50 -6.11 -4.64 -1.26
C ILE A 50 -7.43 -5.38 -1.43
N LEU A 51 -7.36 -6.68 -1.68
CA LEU A 51 -8.55 -7.51 -1.86
C LEU A 51 -9.40 -7.54 -0.58
N ARG A 52 -8.76 -7.51 0.56
CA ARG A 52 -9.49 -7.45 1.83
C ARG A 52 -10.20 -6.13 2.03
N LYS A 53 -9.58 -5.04 1.60
CA LYS A 53 -10.13 -3.71 1.76
C LYS A 53 -11.30 -3.42 0.83
N THR A 54 -11.27 -4.00 -0.35
CA THR A 54 -12.30 -3.75 -1.36
C THR A 54 -13.54 -4.61 -1.20
N ARG A 55 -13.58 -5.47 -0.22
CA ARG A 55 -14.75 -6.31 0.06
C ARG A 55 -15.87 -5.55 0.70
#